data_2c826a65e2b9f9c6ef6b7b3a50831b6b
#
_entry.id   2c826a65e2b9f9c6ef6b7b3a50831b6b
#
_cell.length_a   1.000
_cell.length_b   1.000
_cell.length_c   1.000
_cell.angle_alpha   90.00
_cell.angle_beta   90.00
_cell.angle_gamma   90.00
#
_symmetry.space_group_name_H-M   'P 1'
#
loop_
_entity.id
_entity.type
_entity.pdbx_description
1 polymer ?
#
loop_
_entity_poly.entity_id
_entity_poly.type
_entity_poly.pdbx_seq_one_letter_code
_entity_poly.pdbx_strand_id
1 'polypeptide(L)'
;SGELSHRRNLPVQVNLADVVFAALQPAFPEEDIPIGVGGIGLTVPGARSAVPDLLTQYRDITVQPNQYIAGYERIDASQLSLAGLRIWSSNPFGADSVLFLLEGGFWYHHDMPDPSELAFLGTGDFTHPTWGADGTGEVPDGVDRTLTLNPTQMRDGIPTEFAWGYRSLLRLTYNEVLRGVTYEPQLLWFHDVKGQTPSPILNFTERRKALTFNNLFKIGQSLSLGATYQWYMGGGDYNLEQDRDFYNVYAVFNF
;
A
#
# COMPACT_ATOMS: atom_id res chain seq x y z
N SER A 1 -7.99 -2.91 24.96
CA SER A 1 -9.02 -3.45 24.05
C SER A 1 -8.36 -4.30 22.97
N GLY A 2 -9.12 -5.21 22.40
CA GLY A 2 -8.71 -6.05 21.27
C GLY A 2 -9.90 -6.39 20.42
N GLU A 3 -9.68 -6.52 19.12
CA GLU A 3 -10.66 -6.91 18.13
C GLU A 3 -10.06 -7.94 17.19
N LEU A 4 -10.78 -9.03 16.94
CA LEU A 4 -10.46 -10.05 15.95
C LEU A 4 -11.60 -10.10 14.94
N SER A 5 -11.29 -9.99 13.67
CA SER A 5 -12.25 -10.16 12.60
C SER A 5 -11.75 -11.18 11.57
N HIS A 6 -12.69 -11.90 10.97
CA HIS A 6 -12.44 -12.82 9.88
C HIS A 6 -13.43 -12.55 8.76
N ARG A 7 -12.94 -12.40 7.54
CA ARG A 7 -13.74 -12.11 6.35
C ARG A 7 -13.52 -13.20 5.33
N ARG A 8 -14.60 -13.88 4.96
CA ARG A 8 -14.58 -14.88 3.90
C ARG A 8 -14.84 -14.23 2.55
N ASN A 9 -14.20 -14.77 1.53
CA ASN A 9 -14.37 -14.35 0.14
C ASN A 9 -14.17 -12.83 -0.05
N LEU A 10 -13.18 -12.26 0.61
CA LEU A 10 -12.81 -10.86 0.43
C LEU A 10 -12.33 -10.64 -1.00
N PRO A 11 -12.96 -9.75 -1.78
CA PRO A 11 -12.46 -9.44 -3.11
C PRO A 11 -11.19 -8.61 -2.99
N VAL A 12 -10.11 -9.12 -3.58
CA VAL A 12 -8.79 -8.50 -3.62
C VAL A 12 -8.46 -8.20 -5.06
N GLN A 13 -8.03 -6.96 -5.33
CA GLN A 13 -7.72 -6.49 -6.67
C GLN A 13 -6.49 -7.20 -7.21
N VAL A 14 -6.61 -7.79 -8.38
CA VAL A 14 -5.48 -8.31 -9.17
C VAL A 14 -4.67 -7.13 -9.70
N ASN A 15 -3.38 -7.34 -9.93
CA ASN A 15 -2.52 -6.32 -10.52
C ASN A 15 -3.15 -5.73 -11.78
N LEU A 16 -3.20 -4.40 -11.85
CA LEU A 16 -3.91 -3.71 -12.91
C LEU A 16 -3.29 -3.96 -14.29
N ALA A 17 -1.97 -4.08 -14.35
CA ALA A 17 -1.28 -4.37 -15.60
C ALA A 17 -1.70 -5.73 -16.18
N ASP A 18 -1.87 -6.74 -15.34
CA ASP A 18 -2.31 -8.07 -15.77
C ASP A 18 -3.73 -8.05 -16.32
N VAL A 19 -4.62 -7.32 -15.65
CA VAL A 19 -6.00 -7.15 -16.13
C VAL A 19 -6.02 -6.46 -17.49
N VAL A 20 -5.20 -5.43 -17.67
CA VAL A 20 -5.09 -4.69 -18.93
C VAL A 20 -4.50 -5.59 -20.03
N PHE A 21 -3.45 -6.35 -19.73
CA PHE A 21 -2.84 -7.23 -20.71
C PHE A 21 -3.77 -8.37 -21.11
N ALA A 22 -4.48 -8.97 -20.17
CA ALA A 22 -5.50 -9.97 -20.51
C ALA A 22 -6.57 -9.38 -21.43
N ALA A 23 -7.00 -8.14 -21.18
CA ALA A 23 -7.98 -7.45 -22.03
C ALA A 23 -7.45 -7.12 -23.43
N LEU A 24 -6.14 -7.01 -23.60
CA LEU A 24 -5.52 -6.74 -24.90
C LEU A 24 -5.33 -7.97 -25.78
N GLN A 25 -5.43 -9.18 -25.26
CA GLN A 25 -5.25 -10.41 -26.03
C GLN A 25 -6.02 -10.42 -27.37
N PRO A 26 -7.30 -10.03 -27.43
CA PRO A 26 -8.05 -10.03 -28.70
C PRO A 26 -7.54 -9.03 -29.75
N ALA A 27 -6.66 -8.11 -29.40
CA ALA A 27 -6.05 -7.15 -30.32
C ALA A 27 -4.85 -7.75 -31.09
N PHE A 28 -4.35 -8.88 -30.68
CA PHE A 28 -3.22 -9.56 -31.30
C PHE A 28 -3.70 -10.74 -32.17
N PRO A 29 -2.93 -11.16 -33.20
CA PRO A 29 -3.23 -12.37 -33.95
C PRO A 29 -3.21 -13.60 -33.03
N GLU A 30 -3.92 -14.66 -33.39
CA GLU A 30 -3.95 -15.90 -32.59
C GLU A 30 -2.56 -16.54 -32.52
N GLU A 31 -1.82 -16.49 -33.63
CA GLU A 31 -0.49 -17.09 -33.77
C GLU A 31 0.53 -16.02 -34.20
N ASP A 32 1.81 -16.30 -33.96
CA ASP A 32 2.90 -15.47 -34.40
C ASP A 32 2.93 -15.37 -35.92
N ILE A 33 2.90 -14.14 -36.46
CA ILE A 33 2.94 -13.93 -37.93
C ILE A 33 4.33 -13.45 -38.32
N PRO A 34 5.10 -14.26 -39.06
CA PRO A 34 6.39 -13.83 -39.57
C PRO A 34 6.19 -12.82 -40.71
N ILE A 35 6.77 -11.61 -40.54
CA ILE A 35 6.79 -10.60 -41.59
C ILE A 35 8.20 -10.50 -42.17
N GLY A 36 8.39 -11.01 -43.36
CA GLY A 36 9.64 -10.89 -44.10
C GLY A 36 9.64 -9.65 -44.98
N VAL A 37 10.36 -8.62 -44.61
CA VAL A 37 10.58 -7.43 -45.47
C VAL A 37 12.08 -7.27 -45.71
N GLY A 38 12.53 -7.45 -46.93
CA GLY A 38 13.89 -7.14 -47.36
C GLY A 38 15.00 -7.93 -46.65
N GLY A 39 14.75 -9.18 -46.23
CA GLY A 39 15.74 -10.02 -45.55
C GLY A 39 15.85 -9.81 -44.05
N ILE A 40 15.10 -8.91 -43.48
CA ILE A 40 14.94 -8.75 -42.03
C ILE A 40 13.69 -9.53 -41.60
N GLY A 41 13.88 -10.61 -40.85
CA GLY A 41 12.79 -11.37 -40.27
C GLY A 41 12.21 -10.58 -39.07
N LEU A 42 11.04 -10.01 -39.24
CA LEU A 42 10.23 -9.48 -38.14
C LEU A 42 9.09 -10.45 -37.84
N THR A 43 8.70 -10.57 -36.61
CA THR A 43 7.54 -11.36 -36.21
C THR A 43 6.56 -10.45 -35.48
N VAL A 44 5.30 -10.45 -35.92
CA VAL A 44 4.21 -9.93 -35.10
C VAL A 44 3.83 -11.01 -34.10
N PRO A 45 4.04 -10.80 -32.81
CA PRO A 45 3.75 -11.83 -31.83
C PRO A 45 2.24 -12.11 -31.75
N GLY A 46 1.89 -13.38 -31.59
CA GLY A 46 0.53 -13.81 -31.31
C GLY A 46 0.09 -13.43 -29.91
N ALA A 47 -1.21 -13.58 -29.62
CA ALA A 47 -1.81 -13.15 -28.35
C ALA A 47 -1.10 -13.74 -27.12
N ARG A 48 -0.75 -15.02 -27.15
CA ARG A 48 -0.04 -15.69 -26.05
C ARG A 48 1.41 -15.26 -25.91
N SER A 49 2.09 -15.00 -27.01
CA SER A 49 3.49 -14.55 -27.00
C SER A 49 3.64 -13.08 -26.63
N ALA A 50 2.67 -12.24 -27.07
CA ALA A 50 2.71 -10.81 -26.84
C ALA A 50 2.20 -10.41 -25.45
N VAL A 51 1.16 -11.11 -24.97
CA VAL A 51 0.42 -10.77 -23.75
C VAL A 51 0.14 -12.04 -22.96
N PRO A 52 1.09 -12.51 -22.15
CA PRO A 52 0.88 -13.65 -21.27
C PRO A 52 -0.29 -13.42 -20.33
N ASP A 53 -1.20 -14.37 -20.24
CA ASP A 53 -2.32 -14.34 -19.33
C ASP A 53 -1.90 -14.94 -17.98
N LEU A 54 -1.83 -14.11 -16.95
CA LEU A 54 -1.45 -14.50 -15.59
C LEU A 54 -2.64 -14.55 -14.63
N LEU A 55 -3.83 -14.15 -15.08
CA LEU A 55 -5.05 -14.27 -14.27
C LEU A 55 -5.45 -15.74 -14.17
N THR A 56 -5.58 -16.23 -12.94
CA THR A 56 -5.87 -17.64 -12.66
C THR A 56 -7.11 -18.16 -13.40
N GLN A 57 -8.15 -17.35 -13.45
CA GLN A 57 -9.42 -17.70 -14.09
C GLN A 57 -9.39 -17.67 -15.62
N TYR A 58 -8.35 -17.09 -16.22
CA TYR A 58 -8.19 -16.95 -17.67
C TYR A 58 -6.97 -17.69 -18.21
N ARG A 59 -6.24 -18.38 -17.36
CA ARG A 59 -5.13 -19.23 -17.80
C ARG A 59 -5.64 -20.28 -18.76
N ASP A 60 -4.86 -20.55 -19.78
CA ASP A 60 -5.13 -21.53 -20.82
C ASP A 60 -6.37 -21.26 -21.70
N ILE A 61 -6.98 -20.08 -21.57
CA ILE A 61 -8.06 -19.64 -22.45
C ILE A 61 -7.69 -18.34 -23.18
N THR A 62 -8.12 -18.24 -24.43
CA THR A 62 -8.00 -16.99 -25.19
C THR A 62 -9.20 -16.12 -24.87
N VAL A 63 -8.93 -14.89 -24.39
CA VAL A 63 -9.99 -13.92 -24.09
C VAL A 63 -10.62 -13.46 -25.40
N GLN A 64 -11.95 -13.50 -25.49
CA GLN A 64 -12.69 -13.10 -26.66
C GLN A 64 -13.07 -11.60 -26.63
N PRO A 65 -13.28 -10.94 -27.77
CA PRO A 65 -13.80 -9.59 -27.82
C PRO A 65 -15.10 -9.45 -27.01
N ASN A 66 -15.19 -8.43 -26.19
CA ASN A 66 -16.30 -8.15 -25.26
C ASN A 66 -16.49 -9.19 -24.13
N GLN A 67 -15.53 -10.05 -23.89
CA GLN A 67 -15.56 -10.94 -22.73
C GLN A 67 -15.36 -10.14 -21.44
N TYR A 68 -16.15 -10.47 -20.41
CA TYR A 68 -15.96 -9.89 -19.08
C TYR A 68 -14.70 -10.47 -18.43
N ILE A 69 -13.84 -9.60 -17.93
CA ILE A 69 -12.64 -9.96 -17.17
C ILE A 69 -12.81 -9.44 -15.74
N ALA A 70 -12.84 -10.35 -14.76
CA ALA A 70 -12.88 -9.98 -13.36
C ALA A 70 -11.46 -9.62 -12.89
N GLY A 71 -11.22 -8.36 -12.62
CA GLY A 71 -9.93 -7.89 -12.10
C GLY A 71 -9.74 -8.13 -10.59
N TYR A 72 -10.36 -9.14 -10.02
CA TYR A 72 -10.24 -9.49 -8.61
C TYR A 72 -10.32 -11.00 -8.39
N GLU A 73 -9.65 -11.45 -7.33
CA GLU A 73 -9.84 -12.79 -6.78
C GLU A 73 -10.39 -12.71 -5.36
N ARG A 74 -11.03 -13.78 -4.91
CA ARG A 74 -11.63 -13.86 -3.59
C ARG A 74 -10.79 -14.74 -2.69
N ILE A 75 -10.24 -14.12 -1.64
CA ILE A 75 -9.45 -14.81 -0.62
C ILE A 75 -10.02 -14.54 0.77
N ASP A 76 -9.74 -15.41 1.71
CA ASP A 76 -10.11 -15.20 3.09
C ASP A 76 -9.08 -14.31 3.79
N ALA A 77 -9.51 -13.48 4.73
CA ALA A 77 -8.60 -12.63 5.48
C ALA A 77 -8.98 -12.55 6.96
N SER A 78 -7.98 -12.49 7.81
CA SER A 78 -8.12 -12.27 9.25
C SER A 78 -7.39 -11.00 9.66
N GLN A 79 -7.97 -10.27 10.59
CA GLN A 79 -7.38 -9.07 11.18
C GLN A 79 -7.45 -9.13 12.69
N LEU A 80 -6.35 -8.80 13.36
CA LEU A 80 -6.28 -8.59 14.80
C LEU A 80 -5.82 -7.16 15.08
N SER A 81 -6.54 -6.45 15.93
CA SER A 81 -6.15 -5.15 16.49
C SER A 81 -6.06 -5.24 18.01
N LEU A 82 -5.00 -4.72 18.57
CA LEU A 82 -4.77 -4.66 20.02
C LEU A 82 -4.42 -3.23 20.41
N ALA A 83 -5.14 -2.65 21.37
CA ALA A 83 -4.88 -1.30 21.83
C ALA A 83 -4.79 -1.22 23.36
N GLY A 84 -3.81 -0.47 23.84
CA GLY A 84 -3.59 -0.13 25.25
C GLY A 84 -3.55 1.38 25.43
N LEU A 85 -4.30 1.90 26.39
CA LEU A 85 -4.31 3.29 26.80
C LEU A 85 -3.90 3.38 28.27
N ARG A 86 -3.01 4.32 28.60
CA ARG A 86 -2.64 4.65 29.96
C ARG A 86 -2.59 6.16 30.16
N ILE A 87 -3.10 6.61 31.29
CA ILE A 87 -3.04 8.01 31.74
C ILE A 87 -2.44 8.02 33.15
N TRP A 88 -1.50 8.91 33.40
CA TRP A 88 -0.90 9.11 34.72
C TRP A 88 -0.47 10.56 34.94
N SER A 89 -0.49 11.00 36.20
CA SER A 89 -0.10 12.38 36.59
C SER A 89 1.33 12.47 37.12
N SER A 90 1.84 11.42 37.78
CA SER A 90 3.25 11.41 38.20
C SER A 90 4.16 11.01 37.06
N ASN A 91 4.98 11.91 36.57
CA ASN A 91 5.81 11.67 35.37
C ASN A 91 7.10 12.51 35.40
N PRO A 92 8.15 12.11 34.66
CA PRO A 92 9.43 12.80 34.61
C PRO A 92 9.43 14.08 33.77
N PHE A 93 8.35 14.35 33.02
CA PHE A 93 8.25 15.49 32.11
C PHE A 93 7.76 16.77 32.78
N GLY A 94 7.37 16.70 34.06
CA GLY A 94 6.76 17.82 34.77
C GLY A 94 5.37 18.22 34.24
N ALA A 95 4.72 17.34 33.49
CA ALA A 95 3.37 17.57 33.00
C ALA A 95 2.32 17.22 34.06
N ASP A 96 1.19 17.91 34.09
CA ASP A 96 0.07 17.60 34.98
C ASP A 96 -0.55 16.22 34.64
N SER A 97 -0.57 15.88 33.37
CA SER A 97 -0.94 14.53 32.96
C SER A 97 -0.21 14.09 31.69
N VAL A 98 -0.02 12.80 31.60
CA VAL A 98 0.53 12.12 30.40
C VAL A 98 -0.47 11.09 29.96
N LEU A 99 -0.81 11.12 28.67
CA LEU A 99 -1.58 10.10 28.01
C LEU A 99 -0.68 9.38 27.00
N PHE A 100 -0.64 8.06 27.09
CA PHE A 100 0.02 7.20 26.13
C PHE A 100 -0.96 6.17 25.59
N LEU A 101 -1.09 6.12 24.27
CA LEU A 101 -1.84 5.11 23.54
C LEU A 101 -0.86 4.33 22.66
N LEU A 102 -0.99 3.03 22.65
CA LEU A 102 -0.31 2.13 21.72
C LEU A 102 -1.34 1.21 21.08
N GLU A 103 -1.32 1.11 19.77
CA GLU A 103 -2.15 0.19 19.00
C GLU A 103 -1.26 -0.61 18.04
N GLY A 104 -1.45 -1.93 18.01
CA GLY A 104 -0.85 -2.86 17.06
C GLY A 104 -1.94 -3.45 16.17
N GLY A 105 -1.70 -3.47 14.86
CA GLY A 105 -2.57 -4.07 13.87
C GLY A 105 -1.83 -5.18 13.11
N PHE A 106 -2.53 -6.29 12.89
CA PHE A 106 -2.03 -7.47 12.19
C PHE A 106 -3.04 -7.89 11.16
N TRP A 107 -2.55 -8.22 9.97
CA TRP A 107 -3.37 -8.68 8.86
C TRP A 107 -2.79 -9.96 8.28
N TYR A 108 -3.67 -10.94 8.01
CA TYR A 108 -3.30 -12.21 7.43
C TYR A 108 -4.29 -12.58 6.32
N HIS A 109 -3.76 -12.81 5.11
CA HIS A 109 -4.51 -13.33 3.99
C HIS A 109 -4.27 -14.84 3.90
N HIS A 110 -5.37 -15.59 3.95
CA HIS A 110 -5.32 -17.04 3.85
C HIS A 110 -5.16 -17.44 2.38
N ASP A 111 -4.32 -18.45 2.13
CA ASP A 111 -4.14 -19.03 0.80
C ASP A 111 -3.79 -18.01 -0.29
N MET A 112 -2.96 -17.02 0.06
CA MET A 112 -2.48 -16.03 -0.90
C MET A 112 -1.60 -16.72 -1.94
N PRO A 113 -1.92 -16.60 -3.25
CA PRO A 113 -1.12 -17.23 -4.30
C PRO A 113 0.29 -16.64 -4.36
N ASP A 114 1.22 -17.44 -4.86
CA ASP A 114 2.56 -16.94 -5.17
C ASP A 114 2.45 -15.83 -6.23
N PRO A 115 3.18 -14.71 -6.09
CA PRO A 115 3.14 -13.63 -7.06
C PRO A 115 3.52 -14.03 -8.48
N SER A 116 4.27 -15.13 -8.68
CA SER A 116 4.55 -15.69 -10.00
C SER A 116 3.34 -16.41 -10.63
N GLU A 117 2.35 -16.77 -9.81
CA GLU A 117 1.09 -17.36 -10.26
C GLU A 117 0.03 -16.29 -10.47
N LEU A 118 -0.13 -15.41 -9.49
CA LEU A 118 -1.08 -14.31 -9.52
C LEU A 118 -0.60 -13.17 -8.61
N ALA A 119 -0.35 -12.01 -9.17
CA ALA A 119 0.02 -10.83 -8.40
C ALA A 119 -1.21 -9.98 -8.07
N PHE A 120 -1.37 -9.62 -6.80
CA PHE A 120 -2.35 -8.65 -6.37
C PHE A 120 -1.82 -7.23 -6.45
N LEU A 121 -2.73 -6.27 -6.59
CA LEU A 121 -2.41 -4.85 -6.62
C LEU A 121 -1.98 -4.37 -5.23
N GLY A 122 -0.76 -3.88 -5.09
CA GLY A 122 -0.22 -3.27 -3.87
C GLY A 122 -0.23 -1.75 -3.90
N THR A 123 0.51 -1.11 -3.00
CA THR A 123 0.67 0.34 -2.95
C THR A 123 1.78 0.76 -3.90
N GLY A 124 1.50 1.77 -4.73
CA GLY A 124 2.52 2.36 -5.61
C GLY A 124 2.91 1.51 -6.81
N ASP A 125 2.11 0.53 -7.17
CA ASP A 125 2.47 -0.45 -8.18
C ASP A 125 1.89 -0.17 -9.57
N PHE A 126 1.65 1.08 -9.92
CA PHE A 126 1.28 1.47 -11.27
C PHE A 126 2.28 1.03 -12.33
N THR A 127 3.50 0.74 -11.91
CA THR A 127 4.58 0.28 -12.75
C THR A 127 4.99 -1.15 -12.45
N HIS A 128 4.24 -1.83 -11.57
CA HIS A 128 4.54 -3.18 -11.16
C HIS A 128 4.05 -4.16 -12.20
N PRO A 129 4.90 -4.78 -12.94
CA PRO A 129 4.50 -5.84 -13.83
C PRO A 129 4.56 -7.16 -13.10
N THR A 130 3.63 -7.98 -13.41
CA THR A 130 3.77 -9.39 -13.19
C THR A 130 4.97 -9.93 -13.95
N TRP A 131 5.60 -10.91 -13.38
CA TRP A 131 6.67 -11.63 -14.03
C TRP A 131 6.18 -12.22 -15.35
N GLY A 132 6.70 -11.71 -16.43
CA GLY A 132 6.45 -12.19 -17.79
C GLY A 132 5.39 -11.43 -18.58
N ALA A 133 4.49 -10.65 -17.97
CA ALA A 133 3.45 -9.92 -18.71
C ALA A 133 4.01 -8.87 -19.67
N ASP A 134 5.16 -8.30 -19.36
CA ASP A 134 5.87 -7.31 -20.18
C ASP A 134 7.18 -7.88 -20.78
N GLY A 135 7.38 -9.16 -20.69
CA GLY A 135 8.61 -9.83 -21.14
C GLY A 135 9.82 -9.64 -20.21
N THR A 136 9.65 -9.06 -19.00
CA THR A 136 10.76 -8.86 -18.05
C THR A 136 10.86 -9.93 -16.97
N GLY A 137 9.94 -10.89 -16.93
CA GLY A 137 9.97 -12.04 -16.04
C GLY A 137 11.16 -12.95 -16.26
N GLU A 138 11.03 -14.21 -15.92
CA GLU A 138 11.99 -15.23 -16.28
C GLU A 138 12.02 -15.36 -17.81
N VAL A 139 12.93 -14.62 -18.40
CA VAL A 139 13.19 -14.76 -19.84
C VAL A 139 13.94 -16.06 -20.03
N PRO A 140 13.45 -16.99 -20.88
CA PRO A 140 14.15 -18.21 -21.19
C PRO A 140 15.60 -17.96 -21.57
N ASP A 141 16.50 -18.86 -21.21
CA ASP A 141 17.91 -18.75 -21.57
C ASP A 141 18.07 -18.53 -23.07
N GLY A 142 18.83 -17.50 -23.45
CA GLY A 142 19.12 -17.14 -24.84
C GLY A 142 18.21 -16.06 -25.45
N VAL A 143 17.23 -15.54 -24.71
CA VAL A 143 16.45 -14.38 -25.15
C VAL A 143 17.13 -13.09 -24.73
N ASP A 144 17.27 -12.15 -25.68
CA ASP A 144 17.85 -10.84 -25.41
C ASP A 144 16.91 -9.99 -24.55
N ARG A 145 17.31 -9.74 -23.31
CA ARG A 145 16.54 -8.92 -22.35
C ARG A 145 16.40 -7.46 -22.78
N THR A 146 17.17 -7.00 -23.75
CA THR A 146 17.04 -5.63 -24.30
C THR A 146 15.78 -5.45 -25.13
N LEU A 147 15.14 -6.53 -25.51
CA LEU A 147 13.85 -6.53 -26.22
C LEU A 147 12.64 -6.47 -25.28
N THR A 148 12.86 -6.44 -23.98
CA THR A 148 11.77 -6.36 -22.99
C THR A 148 11.24 -4.94 -22.90
N LEU A 149 9.92 -4.78 -22.78
CA LEU A 149 9.26 -3.48 -22.78
C LEU A 149 9.62 -2.62 -21.56
N ASN A 150 9.91 -3.24 -20.42
CA ASN A 150 10.23 -2.55 -19.18
C ASN A 150 11.29 -3.30 -18.34
N PRO A 151 12.58 -3.16 -18.64
CA PRO A 151 13.64 -3.90 -17.95
C PRO A 151 13.90 -3.44 -16.52
N THR A 152 13.34 -2.32 -16.09
CA THR A 152 13.61 -1.68 -14.78
C THR A 152 12.47 -1.82 -13.79
N GLN A 153 11.65 -2.84 -13.95
CA GLN A 153 10.50 -3.05 -13.09
C GLN A 153 10.84 -3.18 -11.61
N MET A 154 10.08 -2.48 -10.80
CA MET A 154 10.08 -2.71 -9.35
C MET A 154 9.42 -4.05 -9.05
N ARG A 155 10.16 -4.92 -8.36
CA ARG A 155 9.64 -6.20 -7.88
C ARG A 155 9.27 -6.18 -6.40
N ASP A 156 9.53 -5.06 -5.76
CA ASP A 156 9.19 -4.79 -4.37
C ASP A 156 7.80 -4.18 -4.28
N GLY A 157 7.19 -4.17 -3.10
CA GLY A 157 5.85 -3.60 -2.90
C GLY A 157 4.70 -4.54 -3.25
N ILE A 158 5.00 -5.79 -3.62
CA ILE A 158 4.01 -6.84 -3.84
C ILE A 158 3.30 -7.14 -2.51
N PRO A 159 1.97 -7.30 -2.50
CA PRO A 159 1.23 -7.74 -1.34
C PRO A 159 1.75 -9.06 -0.77
N THR A 160 1.74 -9.14 0.55
CA THR A 160 2.24 -10.29 1.30
C THR A 160 1.11 -10.96 2.09
N GLU A 161 1.26 -12.25 2.34
CA GLU A 161 0.31 -13.02 3.14
C GLU A 161 0.09 -12.42 4.53
N PHE A 162 1.17 -11.90 5.15
CA PHE A 162 1.14 -11.29 6.47
C PHE A 162 1.69 -9.88 6.45
N ALA A 163 0.96 -8.95 7.07
CA ALA A 163 1.39 -7.58 7.28
C ALA A 163 1.05 -7.11 8.69
N TRP A 164 1.91 -6.26 9.27
CA TRP A 164 1.64 -5.68 10.58
C TRP A 164 2.35 -4.35 10.79
N GLY A 165 1.79 -3.57 11.68
CA GLY A 165 2.34 -2.30 12.10
C GLY A 165 1.81 -1.87 13.45
N TYR A 166 2.31 -0.74 13.94
CA TYR A 166 1.83 -0.15 15.17
C TYR A 166 1.77 1.38 15.08
N ARG A 167 0.92 1.94 15.92
CA ARG A 167 0.75 3.38 16.08
C ARG A 167 0.84 3.72 17.56
N SER A 168 1.43 4.87 17.87
CA SER A 168 1.46 5.37 19.24
C SER A 168 1.16 6.85 19.28
N LEU A 169 0.51 7.26 20.36
CA LEU A 169 0.24 8.66 20.71
C LEU A 169 0.76 8.91 22.12
N LEU A 170 1.63 9.91 22.24
CA LEU A 170 2.03 10.50 23.50
C LEU A 170 1.46 11.92 23.54
N ARG A 171 0.65 12.23 24.55
CA ARG A 171 0.17 13.59 24.83
C ARG A 171 0.55 13.97 26.24
N LEU A 172 1.19 15.13 26.37
CA LEU A 172 1.45 15.76 27.63
C LEU A 172 0.45 16.91 27.83
N THR A 173 0.03 17.15 29.07
CA THR A 173 -0.84 18.29 29.40
C THR A 173 -0.16 19.12 30.46
N TYR A 174 0.02 20.40 30.19
CA TYR A 174 0.53 21.40 31.11
C TYR A 174 -0.55 22.47 31.30
N ASN A 175 -1.18 22.44 32.46
CA ASN A 175 -2.19 23.46 32.82
C ASN A 175 -1.51 24.74 33.22
N GLU A 176 -2.15 25.86 32.89
CA GLU A 176 -1.72 27.20 33.32
C GLU A 176 -0.24 27.52 33.07
N VAL A 177 0.31 27.08 31.92
CA VAL A 177 1.66 27.53 31.49
C VAL A 177 1.77 29.03 31.43
N LEU A 178 0.66 29.71 31.15
CA LEU A 178 0.36 31.10 31.39
C LEU A 178 -1.06 31.16 31.95
N ARG A 179 -1.45 32.27 32.59
CA ARG A 179 -2.79 32.42 33.17
C ARG A 179 -3.88 32.16 32.13
N GLY A 180 -4.66 31.10 32.35
CA GLY A 180 -5.75 30.69 31.47
C GLY A 180 -5.31 29.97 30.19
N VAL A 181 -4.05 29.51 30.10
CA VAL A 181 -3.52 28.80 28.94
C VAL A 181 -3.07 27.40 29.33
N THR A 182 -3.67 26.39 28.70
CA THR A 182 -3.22 24.99 28.76
C THR A 182 -2.45 24.66 27.52
N TYR A 183 -1.27 24.04 27.66
CA TYR A 183 -0.44 23.56 26.55
C TYR A 183 -0.45 22.05 26.48
N GLU A 184 -0.79 21.51 25.30
CA GLU A 184 -0.87 20.07 25.04
C GLU A 184 -0.02 19.68 23.85
N PRO A 185 1.29 19.43 24.01
CA PRO A 185 2.10 18.82 22.96
C PRO A 185 1.73 17.35 22.77
N GLN A 186 1.67 16.94 21.51
CA GLN A 186 1.32 15.58 21.11
C GLN A 186 2.34 15.06 20.11
N LEU A 187 2.75 13.82 20.29
CA LEU A 187 3.60 13.09 19.37
C LEU A 187 2.88 11.83 18.91
N LEU A 188 2.61 11.73 17.60
CA LEU A 188 2.02 10.54 17.00
C LEU A 188 3.09 9.87 16.16
N TRP A 189 3.23 8.57 16.34
CA TRP A 189 4.13 7.73 15.58
C TRP A 189 3.37 6.62 14.89
N PHE A 190 3.64 6.43 13.60
CA PHE A 190 3.10 5.37 12.77
C PHE A 190 4.26 4.57 12.19
N HIS A 191 4.16 3.25 12.22
CA HIS A 191 5.16 2.38 11.65
C HIS A 191 4.52 1.11 11.11
N ASP A 192 4.52 0.97 9.81
CA ASP A 192 4.21 -0.28 9.11
C ASP A 192 5.50 -1.11 9.08
N VAL A 193 5.58 -2.12 9.93
CA VAL A 193 6.86 -2.78 10.22
C VAL A 193 7.24 -3.77 9.13
N LYS A 194 6.28 -4.61 8.73
CA LYS A 194 6.52 -5.67 7.76
C LYS A 194 5.25 -5.96 6.97
N GLY A 195 5.45 -6.29 5.70
CA GLY A 195 4.43 -6.74 4.79
C GLY A 195 3.63 -5.60 4.15
N GLN A 196 2.97 -5.96 3.09
CA GLN A 196 2.17 -5.08 2.25
C GLN A 196 0.76 -5.64 2.14
N THR A 197 -0.25 -4.81 2.41
CA THR A 197 -1.64 -5.21 2.19
C THR A 197 -2.08 -4.87 0.77
N PRO A 198 -2.86 -5.75 0.12
CA PRO A 198 -3.34 -5.50 -1.23
C PRO A 198 -4.47 -4.46 -1.28
N SER A 199 -4.69 -3.91 -2.47
CA SER A 199 -5.86 -3.08 -2.76
C SER A 199 -7.16 -3.94 -2.66
N PRO A 200 -8.26 -3.39 -2.16
CA PRO A 200 -8.48 -2.00 -1.75
C PRO A 200 -8.11 -1.69 -0.28
N ILE A 201 -7.50 -2.63 0.43
CA ILE A 201 -7.26 -2.50 1.86
C ILE A 201 -6.17 -1.48 2.16
N LEU A 202 -4.99 -1.60 1.54
CA LEU A 202 -3.85 -0.67 1.60
C LEU A 202 -3.48 -0.14 3.01
N ASN A 203 -3.71 -0.95 4.05
CA ASN A 203 -3.47 -0.54 5.44
C ASN A 203 -1.98 -0.44 5.76
N PHE A 204 -1.18 -1.36 5.24
CA PHE A 204 0.24 -1.45 5.51
C PHE A 204 1.07 -1.36 4.24
N THR A 205 2.11 -0.53 4.31
CA THR A 205 3.19 -0.45 3.31
C THR A 205 4.49 -0.70 4.05
N GLU A 206 5.19 -1.78 3.73
CA GLU A 206 6.37 -2.23 4.47
C GLU A 206 7.39 -1.10 4.68
N ARG A 207 7.84 -0.94 5.95
CA ARG A 207 8.80 0.08 6.40
C ARG A 207 8.34 1.53 6.30
N ARG A 208 7.08 1.79 5.92
CA ARG A 208 6.53 3.15 5.94
C ARG A 208 6.43 3.64 7.38
N LYS A 209 6.79 4.90 7.58
CA LYS A 209 6.74 5.59 8.88
C LYS A 209 6.18 6.98 8.71
N ALA A 210 5.49 7.46 9.73
CA ALA A 210 5.12 8.86 9.83
C ALA A 210 5.26 9.34 11.27
N LEU A 211 5.74 10.55 11.44
CA LEU A 211 5.85 11.24 12.73
C LEU A 211 5.09 12.55 12.66
N THR A 212 4.11 12.71 13.53
CA THR A 212 3.36 13.97 13.66
C THR A 212 3.68 14.59 15.00
N PHE A 213 4.14 15.84 14.99
CA PHE A 213 4.29 16.64 16.18
C PHE A 213 3.25 17.78 16.15
N ASN A 214 2.32 17.76 17.09
CA ASN A 214 1.27 18.76 17.21
C ASN A 214 1.43 19.52 18.52
N ASN A 215 1.41 20.84 18.44
CA ASN A 215 1.40 21.76 19.58
C ASN A 215 0.03 22.39 19.66
N LEU A 216 -0.68 22.19 20.77
CA LEU A 216 -2.01 22.74 20.98
C LEU A 216 -2.00 23.64 22.22
N PHE A 217 -2.41 24.89 22.05
CA PHE A 217 -2.61 25.89 23.12
C PHE A 217 -4.11 26.13 23.23
N LYS A 218 -4.68 25.83 24.39
CA LYS A 218 -6.07 26.16 24.75
C LYS A 218 -6.08 27.41 25.60
N ILE A 219 -6.77 28.44 25.14
CA ILE A 219 -6.82 29.77 25.77
C ILE A 219 -8.24 29.99 26.27
N GLY A 220 -8.39 29.93 27.61
CA GLY A 220 -9.71 29.93 28.22
C GLY A 220 -10.56 28.74 27.77
N GLN A 221 -11.86 28.99 27.58
CA GLN A 221 -12.81 27.93 27.14
C GLN A 221 -13.15 27.98 25.65
N SER A 222 -12.79 29.08 24.99
CA SER A 222 -13.31 29.35 23.65
C SER A 222 -12.27 29.26 22.53
N LEU A 223 -10.99 29.50 22.80
CA LEU A 223 -9.97 29.61 21.76
C LEU A 223 -8.94 28.48 21.88
N SER A 224 -8.66 27.80 20.78
CA SER A 224 -7.52 26.90 20.68
C SER A 224 -6.68 27.26 19.47
N LEU A 225 -5.36 27.33 19.65
CA LEU A 225 -4.38 27.55 18.59
C LEU A 225 -3.51 26.32 18.47
N GLY A 226 -3.34 25.83 17.24
CA GLY A 226 -2.55 24.64 16.98
C GLY A 226 -1.52 24.86 15.90
N ALA A 227 -0.39 24.15 16.03
CA ALA A 227 0.64 24.04 15.01
C ALA A 227 1.11 22.60 14.92
N THR A 228 1.04 22.02 13.72
CA THR A 228 1.39 20.62 13.45
C THR A 228 2.49 20.58 12.40
N TYR A 229 3.43 19.68 12.59
CA TYR A 229 4.35 19.25 11.54
C TYR A 229 4.27 17.74 11.38
N GLN A 230 4.23 17.27 10.13
CA GLN A 230 4.21 15.86 9.81
C GLN A 230 5.34 15.49 8.87
N TRP A 231 6.09 14.46 9.26
CA TRP A 231 7.14 13.84 8.45
C TRP A 231 6.66 12.50 7.94
N TYR A 232 6.93 12.23 6.67
CA TYR A 232 6.77 10.92 6.06
C TYR A 232 8.12 10.34 5.71
N MET A 233 8.36 9.06 5.99
CA MET A 233 9.65 8.42 5.80
C MET A 233 9.52 6.92 5.58
N GLY A 234 10.54 6.33 4.95
CA GLY A 234 10.62 4.89 4.71
C GLY A 234 9.61 4.40 3.68
N GLY A 235 9.53 3.09 3.52
CA GLY A 235 8.63 2.46 2.56
C GLY A 235 9.15 2.45 1.12
N GLY A 236 10.30 3.07 0.83
CA GLY A 236 10.89 3.09 -0.51
C GLY A 236 9.99 3.72 -1.55
N ASP A 237 10.15 3.33 -2.80
CA ASP A 237 9.47 3.90 -3.97
C ASP A 237 7.95 3.65 -3.99
N TYR A 238 7.44 2.72 -3.16
CA TYR A 238 6.00 2.45 -3.01
C TYR A 238 5.34 3.25 -1.89
N ASN A 239 6.09 4.05 -1.14
CA ASN A 239 5.51 5.01 -0.23
C ASN A 239 5.24 6.33 -0.98
N LEU A 240 4.04 6.48 -1.51
CA LEU A 240 3.63 7.66 -2.27
C LEU A 240 3.58 8.96 -1.44
N GLU A 241 3.85 8.86 -0.15
CA GLU A 241 3.79 9.99 0.79
C GLU A 241 5.18 10.46 1.25
N GLN A 242 6.27 9.76 0.88
CA GLN A 242 7.60 9.99 1.47
C GLN A 242 8.19 11.40 1.25
N ASP A 243 7.68 12.15 0.28
CA ASP A 243 8.12 13.52 -0.06
C ASP A 243 7.03 14.58 0.23
N ARG A 244 5.97 14.20 0.97
CA ARG A 244 4.80 15.06 1.24
C ARG A 244 4.76 15.59 2.65
N ASP A 245 5.92 15.89 3.23
CA ASP A 245 6.00 16.54 4.52
C ASP A 245 5.24 17.87 4.50
N PHE A 246 4.50 18.14 5.56
CA PHE A 246 3.75 19.39 5.64
C PHE A 246 3.70 19.96 7.05
N TYR A 247 3.48 21.26 7.12
CA TYR A 247 3.11 21.95 8.35
C TYR A 247 1.71 22.55 8.22
N ASN A 248 1.03 22.67 9.35
CA ASN A 248 -0.29 23.27 9.45
C ASN A 248 -0.36 24.13 10.70
N VAL A 249 -0.97 25.32 10.58
CA VAL A 249 -1.30 26.21 11.69
C VAL A 249 -2.79 26.49 11.64
N TYR A 250 -3.47 26.34 12.78
CA TYR A 250 -4.92 26.50 12.84
C TYR A 250 -5.37 27.18 14.12
N ALA A 251 -6.54 27.81 14.06
CA ALA A 251 -7.26 28.33 15.21
C ALA A 251 -8.67 27.74 15.22
N VAL A 252 -9.13 27.33 16.40
CA VAL A 252 -10.49 26.85 16.65
C VAL A 252 -11.14 27.76 17.66
N PHE A 253 -12.30 28.30 17.33
CA PHE A 253 -13.09 29.11 18.23
C PHE A 253 -14.44 28.44 18.51
N ASN A 254 -14.72 28.19 19.79
CA ASN A 254 -15.97 27.61 20.27
C ASN A 254 -16.83 28.73 20.88
N PHE A 255 -18.06 28.87 20.45
CA PHE A 255 -19.01 29.89 20.90
C PHE A 255 -20.33 29.28 21.38
#